data_b03f6ef74ae83aac154722511ef71492
#
_entry.id   b03f6ef74ae83aac154722511ef71492
#
_cell.length_a   1.000
_cell.length_b   1.000
_cell.length_c   1.000
_cell.angle_alpha   90.00
_cell.angle_beta   90.00
_cell.angle_gamma   90.00
#
_symmetry.space_group_name_H-M   'P 1'
#
loop_
_entity.id
_entity.type
_entity.pdbx_description
1 polymer ?
#
loop_
_entity_poly.entity_id
_entity_poly.type
_entity_poly.pdbx_seq_one_letter_code
_entity_poly.pdbx_strand_id
1 'polypeptide(L)'
;MTRPRALLWTAIGAFAAGMSALSVLQQQAFSTGRFDVGNLTQAVWSTAHGRFLEVTDLQGQQISRLGAHFDPLVALLAPLWLVWPSPDLLLVTQAVCVAFGAVPVFLLARKHLGSERAGLTFALVYLRYPPTQWLVVDDFHPVALATPLLLGAIWFLDEDRLVAFALCAGAACLTKEQIGLVVAMLGVWHAFGHGRRRAGAAIAASGLLVAVVATAIVVPHFTPGGGSPFQGRYAAVGGSPGGIAKTALTHPGRIAEALTRHRDLAYLVDLLWPLAWLPLLSPLVALSALPELLLNLLSSTRTQTSIHFHYTAGAIPGLVAGAVLAAARIRRRRPAAWALLGRTLVVVALLAGVLLGPLPVWRHVPFGSDLAARDGVVSAHDRAAARVLRVIPPDAAVSATNTLGAHLSARRRIFSFPVLREARWVAVDLRSPSYLDDARGRKFAAAYARFRQDPRWRVVRQADGVVVLRR
;
A
#
# COMPACT_ATOMS: atom_id res chain seq x y z
N MET A 1 -12.95 -1.35 31.96
CA MET A 1 -11.82 -1.25 31.01
C MET A 1 -10.69 -0.47 31.68
N THR A 2 -9.44 -0.96 31.63
CA THR A 2 -8.31 -0.22 32.22
C THR A 2 -8.01 1.05 31.42
N ARG A 3 -7.40 2.06 32.09
CA ARG A 3 -7.03 3.34 31.44
C ARG A 3 -6.15 3.14 30.18
N PRO A 4 -5.11 2.26 30.15
CA PRO A 4 -4.34 2.01 28.92
C PRO A 4 -5.16 1.44 27.79
N ARG A 5 -6.13 0.57 28.05
CA ARG A 5 -7.03 0.01 26.99
C ARG A 5 -7.99 1.06 26.46
N ALA A 6 -8.52 1.92 27.32
CA ALA A 6 -9.34 3.05 26.88
C ALA A 6 -8.55 3.96 25.93
N LEU A 7 -7.33 4.34 26.32
CA LEU A 7 -6.44 5.16 25.50
C LEU A 7 -6.04 4.46 24.17
N LEU A 8 -5.86 3.14 24.16
CA LEU A 8 -5.62 2.38 22.92
C LEU A 8 -6.79 2.55 21.94
N TRP A 9 -8.01 2.33 22.38
CA TRP A 9 -9.19 2.45 21.50
C TRP A 9 -9.42 3.88 21.04
N THR A 10 -9.19 4.88 21.92
CA THR A 10 -9.21 6.30 21.52
C THR A 10 -8.18 6.60 20.44
N ALA A 11 -6.95 6.09 20.60
CA ALA A 11 -5.88 6.30 19.61
C ALA A 11 -6.18 5.61 18.26
N ILE A 12 -6.72 4.38 18.29
CA ILE A 12 -7.18 3.67 17.08
C ILE A 12 -8.28 4.47 16.39
N GLY A 13 -9.29 4.91 17.12
CA GLY A 13 -10.40 5.71 16.57
C GLY A 13 -9.91 7.05 16.00
N ALA A 14 -9.04 7.75 16.71
CA ALA A 14 -8.48 9.02 16.25
C ALA A 14 -7.61 8.85 15.00
N PHE A 15 -6.78 7.80 14.94
CA PHE A 15 -5.98 7.47 13.75
C PHE A 15 -6.89 7.12 12.57
N ALA A 16 -7.84 6.20 12.76
CA ALA A 16 -8.77 5.78 11.72
C ALA A 16 -9.55 6.96 11.15
N ALA A 17 -10.13 7.80 12.01
CA ALA A 17 -10.90 8.97 11.60
C ALA A 17 -10.02 10.02 10.89
N GLY A 18 -8.87 10.36 11.46
CA GLY A 18 -7.97 11.37 10.90
C GLY A 18 -7.37 10.95 9.56
N MET A 19 -6.90 9.70 9.45
CA MET A 19 -6.33 9.17 8.20
C MET A 19 -7.41 8.94 7.13
N SER A 20 -8.60 8.46 7.51
CA SER A 20 -9.74 8.40 6.57
C SER A 20 -10.10 9.76 6.03
N ALA A 21 -10.20 10.77 6.90
CA ALA A 21 -10.51 12.14 6.48
C ALA A 21 -9.44 12.68 5.50
N LEU A 22 -8.16 12.46 5.80
CA LEU A 22 -7.07 12.89 4.91
C LEU A 22 -7.14 12.20 3.55
N SER A 23 -7.30 10.87 3.50
CA SER A 23 -7.38 10.12 2.24
C SER A 23 -8.62 10.50 1.42
N VAL A 24 -9.78 10.72 2.07
CA VAL A 24 -10.99 11.21 1.39
C VAL A 24 -10.81 12.62 0.86
N LEU A 25 -10.14 13.51 1.61
CA LEU A 25 -9.83 14.86 1.14
C LEU A 25 -8.87 14.84 -0.07
N GLN A 26 -7.87 13.93 -0.09
CA GLN A 26 -7.01 13.71 -1.25
C GLN A 26 -7.81 13.25 -2.47
N GLN A 27 -8.74 12.31 -2.29
CA GLN A 27 -9.65 11.92 -3.36
C GLN A 27 -10.48 13.12 -3.85
N GLN A 28 -11.07 13.91 -2.97
CA GLN A 28 -11.85 15.10 -3.34
C GLN A 28 -11.01 16.21 -3.99
N ALA A 29 -9.71 16.28 -3.67
CA ALA A 29 -8.74 17.19 -4.26
C ALA A 29 -8.13 16.67 -5.57
N PHE A 30 -8.69 15.61 -6.17
CA PHE A 30 -8.19 14.99 -7.42
C PHE A 30 -6.70 14.60 -7.37
N SER A 31 -6.18 14.29 -6.17
CA SER A 31 -4.80 13.85 -5.97
C SER A 31 -4.61 12.35 -6.19
N THR A 32 -5.70 11.58 -6.29
CA THR A 32 -5.68 10.13 -6.53
C THR A 32 -5.67 9.80 -8.03
N GLY A 33 -5.22 8.58 -8.36
CA GLY A 33 -5.03 8.16 -9.75
C GLY A 33 -5.96 7.03 -10.20
N ARG A 34 -6.24 6.99 -11.52
CA ARG A 34 -6.98 5.90 -12.14
C ARG A 34 -6.26 4.56 -12.00
N PHE A 35 -4.92 4.56 -11.91
CA PHE A 35 -4.13 3.33 -11.85
C PHE A 35 -4.21 2.63 -10.50
N ASP A 36 -4.46 3.37 -9.42
CA ASP A 36 -4.51 2.85 -8.07
C ASP A 36 -5.97 2.86 -7.58
N VAL A 37 -6.46 3.93 -6.96
CA VAL A 37 -7.85 4.02 -6.47
C VAL A 37 -8.85 3.73 -7.58
N GLY A 38 -8.67 4.29 -8.77
CA GLY A 38 -9.62 4.09 -9.86
C GLY A 38 -9.70 2.65 -10.35
N ASN A 39 -8.56 1.98 -10.54
CA ASN A 39 -8.54 0.58 -10.99
C ASN A 39 -9.20 -0.35 -9.96
N LEU A 40 -8.91 -0.13 -8.67
CA LEU A 40 -9.48 -0.92 -7.58
C LEU A 40 -10.95 -0.60 -7.34
N THR A 41 -11.37 0.65 -7.52
CA THR A 41 -12.77 1.06 -7.57
C THR A 41 -13.52 0.30 -8.67
N GLN A 42 -12.95 0.22 -9.88
CA GLN A 42 -13.54 -0.53 -10.98
C GLN A 42 -13.63 -2.03 -10.68
N ALA A 43 -12.59 -2.62 -10.08
CA ALA A 43 -12.57 -4.04 -9.70
C ALA A 43 -13.68 -4.38 -8.69
N VAL A 44 -13.84 -3.56 -7.64
CA VAL A 44 -14.90 -3.74 -6.63
C VAL A 44 -16.28 -3.51 -7.24
N TRP A 45 -16.45 -2.43 -8.00
CA TRP A 45 -17.69 -2.11 -8.70
C TRP A 45 -18.10 -3.24 -9.66
N SER A 46 -17.16 -3.74 -10.48
CA SER A 46 -17.41 -4.84 -11.41
C SER A 46 -17.83 -6.11 -10.69
N THR A 47 -17.14 -6.44 -9.57
CA THR A 47 -17.49 -7.60 -8.74
C THR A 47 -18.88 -7.48 -8.16
N ALA A 48 -19.27 -6.31 -7.66
CA ALA A 48 -20.63 -6.03 -7.17
C ALA A 48 -21.71 -6.18 -8.27
N HIS A 49 -21.31 -6.10 -9.54
CA HIS A 49 -22.19 -6.28 -10.71
C HIS A 49 -21.99 -7.64 -11.42
N GLY A 50 -21.48 -8.66 -10.72
CA GLY A 50 -21.35 -10.03 -11.22
C GLY A 50 -20.16 -10.28 -12.16
N ARG A 51 -19.21 -9.36 -12.26
CA ARG A 51 -17.99 -9.47 -13.08
C ARG A 51 -16.77 -9.47 -12.17
N PHE A 52 -16.32 -10.65 -11.78
CA PHE A 52 -15.28 -10.85 -10.77
C PHE A 52 -13.97 -10.15 -11.14
N LEU A 53 -13.65 -9.08 -10.41
CA LEU A 53 -12.43 -8.28 -10.53
C LEU A 53 -12.11 -7.83 -11.97
N GLU A 54 -13.15 -7.59 -12.81
CA GLU A 54 -12.97 -7.06 -14.16
C GLU A 54 -12.53 -5.59 -14.11
N VAL A 55 -11.48 -5.26 -14.86
CA VAL A 55 -10.94 -3.90 -14.97
C VAL A 55 -10.59 -3.57 -16.42
N THR A 56 -10.49 -2.28 -16.73
CA THR A 56 -9.97 -1.82 -18.03
C THR A 56 -8.46 -1.55 -17.92
N ASP A 57 -7.64 -2.24 -18.71
CA ASP A 57 -6.20 -2.05 -18.75
C ASP A 57 -5.77 -0.75 -19.46
N LEU A 58 -4.45 -0.55 -19.58
CA LEU A 58 -3.87 0.61 -20.27
C LEU A 58 -4.14 0.65 -21.77
N GLN A 59 -4.33 -0.51 -22.38
CA GLN A 59 -4.62 -0.69 -23.79
C GLN A 59 -6.12 -0.58 -24.08
N GLY A 60 -6.95 -0.46 -23.04
CA GLY A 60 -8.40 -0.38 -23.13
C GLY A 60 -9.07 -1.76 -23.31
N GLN A 61 -8.41 -2.83 -22.86
CA GLN A 61 -8.99 -4.17 -22.84
C GLN A 61 -9.65 -4.45 -21.50
N GLN A 62 -10.75 -5.21 -21.52
CA GLN A 62 -11.35 -5.71 -20.29
C GLN A 62 -10.59 -6.96 -19.88
N ILE A 63 -9.94 -6.90 -18.74
CA ILE A 63 -9.10 -7.98 -18.20
C ILE A 63 -9.48 -8.28 -16.76
N SER A 64 -9.04 -9.44 -16.24
CA SER A 64 -9.08 -9.65 -14.78
C SER A 64 -7.97 -8.87 -14.10
N ARG A 65 -8.28 -8.23 -12.99
CA ARG A 65 -7.30 -7.58 -12.09
C ARG A 65 -6.20 -8.55 -11.66
N LEU A 66 -6.50 -9.84 -11.55
CA LEU A 66 -5.54 -10.89 -11.19
C LEU A 66 -4.37 -11.01 -12.19
N GLY A 67 -4.50 -10.47 -13.39
CA GLY A 67 -3.38 -10.36 -14.34
C GLY A 67 -2.38 -9.25 -14.00
N ALA A 68 -2.74 -8.30 -13.13
CA ALA A 68 -1.81 -7.30 -12.63
C ALA A 68 -1.18 -7.72 -11.30
N HIS A 69 -2.01 -8.12 -10.33
CA HIS A 69 -1.59 -8.55 -8.99
C HIS A 69 -2.50 -9.65 -8.46
N PHE A 70 -1.97 -10.52 -7.60
CA PHE A 70 -2.75 -11.50 -6.87
C PHE A 70 -3.36 -10.85 -5.62
N ASP A 71 -4.47 -10.14 -5.81
CA ASP A 71 -5.16 -9.40 -4.74
C ASP A 71 -6.67 -9.71 -4.62
N PRO A 72 -7.09 -11.02 -4.65
CA PRO A 72 -8.51 -11.38 -4.64
C PRO A 72 -9.26 -10.98 -3.36
N LEU A 73 -8.58 -10.65 -2.26
CA LEU A 73 -9.21 -10.17 -1.03
C LEU A 73 -10.09 -8.93 -1.29
N VAL A 74 -9.75 -8.13 -2.27
CA VAL A 74 -10.48 -6.90 -2.64
C VAL A 74 -11.93 -7.20 -3.04
N ALA A 75 -12.22 -8.40 -3.55
CA ALA A 75 -13.58 -8.81 -3.89
C ALA A 75 -14.54 -8.81 -2.69
N LEU A 76 -14.00 -8.97 -1.46
CA LEU A 76 -14.80 -8.91 -0.23
C LEU A 76 -15.39 -7.51 0.04
N LEU A 77 -14.90 -6.48 -0.64
CA LEU A 77 -15.47 -5.13 -0.57
C LEU A 77 -16.71 -4.96 -1.45
N ALA A 78 -16.99 -5.88 -2.37
CA ALA A 78 -18.13 -5.78 -3.28
C ALA A 78 -19.50 -5.76 -2.56
N PRO A 79 -19.77 -6.56 -1.52
CA PRO A 79 -21.02 -6.41 -0.74
C PRO A 79 -21.13 -5.05 -0.04
N LEU A 80 -20.01 -4.51 0.46
CA LEU A 80 -20.00 -3.18 1.10
C LEU A 80 -20.24 -2.06 0.07
N TRP A 81 -19.79 -2.25 -1.16
CA TRP A 81 -20.02 -1.34 -2.26
C TRP A 81 -21.53 -1.15 -2.55
N LEU A 82 -22.33 -2.19 -2.40
CA LEU A 82 -23.78 -2.10 -2.58
C LEU A 82 -24.45 -1.18 -1.56
N VAL A 83 -23.84 -1.00 -0.39
CA VAL A 83 -24.33 -0.11 0.68
C VAL A 83 -23.70 1.29 0.56
N TRP A 84 -22.45 1.37 0.17
CA TRP A 84 -21.70 2.64 0.03
C TRP A 84 -20.93 2.68 -1.30
N PRO A 85 -21.61 3.05 -2.42
CA PRO A 85 -21.02 3.03 -3.76
C PRO A 85 -20.12 4.25 -4.02
N SER A 86 -19.00 4.32 -3.31
CA SER A 86 -18.02 5.40 -3.41
C SER A 86 -16.58 4.85 -3.31
N PRO A 87 -15.61 5.41 -4.04
CA PRO A 87 -14.19 5.14 -3.82
C PRO A 87 -13.74 5.36 -2.37
N ASP A 88 -14.42 6.25 -1.63
CA ASP A 88 -14.14 6.53 -0.22
C ASP A 88 -14.27 5.29 0.65
N LEU A 89 -15.12 4.32 0.26
CA LEU A 89 -15.22 3.02 0.93
C LEU A 89 -13.86 2.32 1.03
N LEU A 90 -13.09 2.31 -0.08
CA LEU A 90 -11.80 1.65 -0.12
C LEU A 90 -10.80 2.35 0.80
N LEU A 91 -10.74 3.68 0.71
CA LEU A 91 -9.83 4.52 1.49
C LEU A 91 -10.10 4.42 3.01
N VAL A 92 -11.36 4.49 3.39
CA VAL A 92 -11.77 4.35 4.80
C VAL A 92 -11.51 2.94 5.31
N THR A 93 -11.79 1.91 4.50
CA THR A 93 -11.50 0.52 4.87
C THR A 93 -10.00 0.33 5.13
N GLN A 94 -9.12 0.86 4.28
CA GLN A 94 -7.68 0.81 4.46
C GLN A 94 -7.26 1.48 5.78
N ALA A 95 -7.72 2.69 6.04
CA ALA A 95 -7.37 3.44 7.25
C ALA A 95 -7.83 2.72 8.52
N VAL A 96 -9.05 2.20 8.53
CA VAL A 96 -9.60 1.45 9.66
C VAL A 96 -8.82 0.14 9.87
N CYS A 97 -8.61 -0.65 8.82
CA CYS A 97 -7.87 -1.92 8.93
C CYS A 97 -6.45 -1.70 9.44
N VAL A 98 -5.70 -0.72 8.89
CA VAL A 98 -4.33 -0.42 9.34
C VAL A 98 -4.32 0.05 10.79
N ALA A 99 -5.29 0.88 11.23
CA ALA A 99 -5.42 1.29 12.62
C ALA A 99 -5.57 0.11 13.58
N PHE A 100 -6.35 -0.91 13.19
CA PHE A 100 -6.54 -2.13 13.99
C PHE A 100 -5.26 -2.96 14.17
N GLY A 101 -4.23 -2.76 13.35
CA GLY A 101 -2.90 -3.34 13.57
C GLY A 101 -2.27 -2.96 14.92
N ALA A 102 -2.71 -1.87 15.55
CA ALA A 102 -2.29 -1.49 16.89
C ALA A 102 -2.71 -2.50 17.98
N VAL A 103 -3.78 -3.28 17.75
CA VAL A 103 -4.27 -4.28 18.71
C VAL A 103 -3.27 -5.42 18.91
N PRO A 104 -2.87 -6.17 17.87
CA PRO A 104 -1.86 -7.22 18.04
C PRO A 104 -0.51 -6.67 18.52
N VAL A 105 -0.11 -5.46 18.14
CA VAL A 105 1.11 -4.82 18.68
C VAL A 105 0.97 -4.58 20.18
N PHE A 106 -0.15 -4.04 20.65
CA PHE A 106 -0.45 -3.88 22.08
C PHE A 106 -0.39 -5.21 22.83
N LEU A 107 -1.01 -6.24 22.28
CA LEU A 107 -1.07 -7.57 22.91
C LEU A 107 0.31 -8.20 23.01
N LEU A 108 1.10 -8.16 21.92
CA LEU A 108 2.46 -8.68 21.88
C LEU A 108 3.37 -7.95 22.89
N ALA A 109 3.33 -6.63 22.91
CA ALA A 109 4.14 -5.84 23.82
C ALA A 109 3.70 -6.03 25.29
N ARG A 110 2.39 -6.09 25.56
CA ARG A 110 1.86 -6.39 26.90
C ARG A 110 2.36 -7.74 27.41
N LYS A 111 2.33 -8.78 26.58
CA LYS A 111 2.79 -10.13 26.93
C LYS A 111 4.27 -10.13 27.29
N HIS A 112 5.11 -9.63 26.37
CA HIS A 112 6.57 -9.74 26.52
C HIS A 112 7.19 -8.73 27.49
N LEU A 113 6.54 -7.59 27.69
CA LEU A 113 6.96 -6.53 28.62
C LEU A 113 6.13 -6.52 29.93
N GLY A 114 5.17 -7.44 30.14
CA GLY A 114 4.41 -7.58 31.38
C GLY A 114 3.69 -6.30 31.84
N SER A 115 3.29 -5.40 30.90
CA SER A 115 2.72 -4.10 31.22
C SER A 115 1.77 -3.60 30.15
N GLU A 116 0.54 -3.23 30.52
CA GLU A 116 -0.39 -2.58 29.58
C GLU A 116 0.09 -1.17 29.14
N ARG A 117 0.86 -0.48 29.97
CA ARG A 117 1.47 0.81 29.59
C ARG A 117 2.50 0.60 28.49
N ALA A 118 3.33 -0.44 28.58
CA ALA A 118 4.27 -0.81 27.54
C ALA A 118 3.53 -1.24 26.27
N GLY A 119 2.44 -2.01 26.38
CA GLY A 119 1.54 -2.34 25.28
C GLY A 119 1.04 -1.08 24.56
N LEU A 120 0.51 -0.13 25.31
CA LEU A 120 0.05 1.15 24.78
C LEU A 120 1.18 1.95 24.10
N THR A 121 2.37 1.99 24.69
CA THR A 121 3.53 2.68 24.10
C THR A 121 3.84 2.16 22.71
N PHE A 122 3.95 0.82 22.54
CA PHE A 122 4.26 0.23 21.24
C PHE A 122 3.11 0.35 20.24
N ALA A 123 1.85 0.29 20.69
CA ALA A 123 0.69 0.56 19.84
C ALA A 123 0.71 2.00 19.31
N LEU A 124 1.04 2.98 20.16
CA LEU A 124 1.19 4.37 19.75
C LEU A 124 2.39 4.57 18.82
N VAL A 125 3.52 3.90 19.07
CA VAL A 125 4.69 3.90 18.16
C VAL A 125 4.28 3.38 16.79
N TYR A 126 3.53 2.28 16.71
CA TYR A 126 3.03 1.74 15.43
C TYR A 126 2.13 2.73 14.69
N LEU A 127 1.17 3.37 15.38
CA LEU A 127 0.28 4.35 14.75
C LEU A 127 1.03 5.64 14.35
N ARG A 128 2.12 5.98 15.06
CA ARG A 128 2.96 7.14 14.75
C ARG A 128 4.09 6.84 13.77
N TYR A 129 4.36 5.58 13.49
CA TYR A 129 5.41 5.13 12.58
C TYR A 129 5.17 5.68 11.17
N PRO A 130 6.08 6.51 10.61
CA PRO A 130 5.85 7.15 9.33
C PRO A 130 5.46 6.18 8.20
N PRO A 131 6.11 5.00 8.03
CA PRO A 131 5.67 4.03 7.03
C PRO A 131 4.24 3.54 7.22
N THR A 132 3.74 3.40 8.46
CA THR A 132 2.33 3.04 8.73
C THR A 132 1.37 4.15 8.30
N GLN A 133 1.74 5.42 8.52
CA GLN A 133 0.93 6.56 8.13
C GLN A 133 0.90 6.74 6.60
N TRP A 134 2.06 6.68 5.95
CA TRP A 134 2.17 6.75 4.49
C TRP A 134 1.43 5.62 3.80
N LEU A 135 1.48 4.40 4.37
CA LEU A 135 0.73 3.25 3.85
C LEU A 135 -0.78 3.52 3.72
N VAL A 136 -1.33 4.40 4.56
CA VAL A 136 -2.76 4.74 4.51
C VAL A 136 -3.06 5.81 3.49
N VAL A 137 -2.16 6.80 3.32
CA VAL A 137 -2.41 7.97 2.47
C VAL A 137 -1.84 7.86 1.05
N ASP A 138 -1.12 6.77 0.75
CA ASP A 138 -0.63 6.42 -0.60
C ASP A 138 -1.74 5.70 -1.38
N ASP A 139 -2.81 6.39 -1.74
CA ASP A 139 -3.97 5.81 -2.41
C ASP A 139 -4.53 4.56 -1.70
N PHE A 140 -5.40 3.79 -2.36
CA PHE A 140 -5.83 2.48 -1.85
C PHE A 140 -5.01 1.37 -2.49
N HIS A 141 -4.37 0.54 -1.66
CA HIS A 141 -3.63 -0.63 -2.10
C HIS A 141 -4.00 -1.86 -1.26
N PRO A 142 -4.47 -2.97 -1.87
CA PRO A 142 -4.88 -4.18 -1.13
C PRO A 142 -3.81 -4.70 -0.18
N VAL A 143 -2.53 -4.55 -0.54
CA VAL A 143 -1.39 -4.98 0.30
C VAL A 143 -1.31 -4.22 1.64
N ALA A 144 -1.89 -3.04 1.76
CA ALA A 144 -1.98 -2.34 3.04
C ALA A 144 -2.77 -3.14 4.08
N LEU A 145 -3.77 -3.92 3.62
CA LEU A 145 -4.55 -4.81 4.48
C LEU A 145 -3.72 -6.00 5.00
N ALA A 146 -2.63 -6.36 4.33
CA ALA A 146 -1.71 -7.38 4.84
C ALA A 146 -1.06 -6.97 6.16
N THR A 147 -0.76 -5.68 6.37
CA THR A 147 -0.06 -5.20 7.57
C THR A 147 -0.75 -5.60 8.87
N PRO A 148 -2.04 -5.26 9.13
CA PRO A 148 -2.73 -5.69 10.34
C PRO A 148 -2.95 -7.21 10.41
N LEU A 149 -3.17 -7.87 9.27
CA LEU A 149 -3.32 -9.32 9.20
C LEU A 149 -2.04 -10.05 9.58
N LEU A 150 -0.88 -9.60 9.09
CA LEU A 150 0.43 -10.15 9.43
C LEU A 150 0.80 -9.86 10.90
N LEU A 151 0.46 -8.68 11.44
CA LEU A 151 0.62 -8.40 12.87
C LEU A 151 -0.24 -9.33 13.72
N GLY A 152 -1.50 -9.60 13.30
CA GLY A 152 -2.36 -10.61 13.91
C GLY A 152 -1.75 -12.02 13.80
N ALA A 153 -1.23 -12.38 12.63
CA ALA A 153 -0.55 -13.65 12.41
C ALA A 153 0.67 -13.81 13.34
N ILE A 154 1.52 -12.80 13.48
CA ILE A 154 2.67 -12.80 14.40
C ILE A 154 2.18 -13.00 15.85
N TRP A 155 1.15 -12.28 16.28
CA TRP A 155 0.57 -12.44 17.62
C TRP A 155 0.05 -13.84 17.86
N PHE A 156 -0.76 -14.40 16.94
CA PHE A 156 -1.32 -15.74 17.10
C PHE A 156 -0.25 -16.83 17.02
N LEU A 157 0.78 -16.64 16.24
CA LEU A 157 1.92 -17.57 16.16
C LEU A 157 2.74 -17.55 17.46
N ASP A 158 2.91 -16.38 18.08
CA ASP A 158 3.56 -16.21 19.38
C ASP A 158 2.75 -16.82 20.53
N GLU A 159 1.42 -16.95 20.35
CA GLU A 159 0.50 -17.65 21.28
C GLU A 159 0.33 -19.16 20.96
N ASP A 160 1.07 -19.71 19.98
CA ASP A 160 0.93 -21.09 19.49
C ASP A 160 -0.52 -21.42 19.01
N ARG A 161 -1.27 -20.40 18.55
CA ARG A 161 -2.65 -20.51 18.05
C ARG A 161 -2.68 -20.67 16.54
N LEU A 162 -2.30 -21.85 16.06
CA LEU A 162 -2.04 -22.10 14.63
C LEU A 162 -3.25 -21.89 13.71
N VAL A 163 -4.48 -22.17 14.16
CA VAL A 163 -5.69 -21.94 13.36
C VAL A 163 -5.91 -20.44 13.13
N ALA A 164 -5.86 -19.63 14.19
CA ALA A 164 -6.01 -18.18 14.08
C ALA A 164 -4.87 -17.54 13.27
N PHE A 165 -3.64 -18.06 13.44
CA PHE A 165 -2.51 -17.71 12.57
C PHE A 165 -2.83 -18.00 11.10
N ALA A 166 -3.29 -19.22 10.77
CA ALA A 166 -3.56 -19.62 9.40
C ALA A 166 -4.66 -18.77 8.73
N LEU A 167 -5.69 -18.38 9.48
CA LEU A 167 -6.74 -17.47 8.99
C LEU A 167 -6.17 -16.08 8.66
N CYS A 168 -5.38 -15.49 9.56
CA CYS A 168 -4.77 -14.19 9.34
C CYS A 168 -3.73 -14.24 8.21
N ALA A 169 -2.83 -15.23 8.21
CA ALA A 169 -1.79 -15.39 7.20
C ALA A 169 -2.38 -15.70 5.82
N GLY A 170 -3.42 -16.56 5.76
CA GLY A 170 -4.15 -16.88 4.54
C GLY A 170 -4.82 -15.63 3.95
N ALA A 171 -5.54 -14.86 4.77
CA ALA A 171 -6.14 -13.61 4.31
C ALA A 171 -5.07 -12.59 3.84
N ALA A 172 -3.94 -12.49 4.55
CA ALA A 172 -2.82 -11.64 4.14
C ALA A 172 -2.28 -12.05 2.76
N CYS A 173 -2.09 -13.35 2.49
CA CYS A 173 -1.62 -13.86 1.21
C CYS A 173 -2.55 -13.51 0.03
N LEU A 174 -3.84 -13.26 0.28
CA LEU A 174 -4.80 -12.84 -0.74
C LEU A 174 -4.74 -11.33 -1.06
N THR A 175 -3.77 -10.60 -0.53
CA THR A 175 -3.61 -9.16 -0.77
C THR A 175 -2.55 -8.83 -1.81
N LYS A 176 -1.55 -9.68 -1.98
CA LYS A 176 -0.49 -9.53 -2.99
C LYS A 176 0.39 -10.79 -3.08
N GLU A 177 0.88 -11.09 -4.27
CA GLU A 177 1.62 -12.31 -4.61
C GLU A 177 2.85 -12.58 -3.72
N GLN A 178 3.61 -11.54 -3.32
CA GLN A 178 4.82 -11.71 -2.52
C GLN A 178 4.59 -11.93 -1.01
N ILE A 179 3.37 -11.71 -0.51
CA ILE A 179 3.09 -11.85 0.94
C ILE A 179 3.28 -13.29 1.43
N GLY A 180 3.12 -14.28 0.55
CA GLY A 180 3.49 -15.65 0.85
C GLY A 180 4.94 -15.83 1.30
N LEU A 181 5.88 -15.04 0.76
CA LEU A 181 7.28 -15.07 1.18
C LEU A 181 7.47 -14.52 2.62
N VAL A 182 6.69 -13.49 3.00
CA VAL A 182 6.68 -12.97 4.37
C VAL A 182 6.17 -14.05 5.33
N VAL A 183 5.09 -14.75 4.96
CA VAL A 183 4.54 -15.88 5.75
C VAL A 183 5.54 -17.03 5.84
N ALA A 184 6.28 -17.32 4.78
CA ALA A 184 7.35 -18.33 4.81
C ALA A 184 8.42 -17.98 5.85
N MET A 185 8.83 -16.71 5.94
CA MET A 185 9.79 -16.26 6.95
C MET A 185 9.22 -16.27 8.38
N LEU A 186 7.90 -16.08 8.56
CA LEU A 186 7.24 -16.33 9.86
C LEU A 186 7.33 -17.82 10.25
N GLY A 187 7.25 -18.73 9.28
CA GLY A 187 7.53 -20.15 9.49
C GLY A 187 8.94 -20.41 9.99
N VAL A 188 9.94 -19.75 9.42
CA VAL A 188 11.35 -19.81 9.89
C VAL A 188 11.45 -19.28 11.31
N TRP A 189 10.83 -18.14 11.61
CA TRP A 189 10.80 -17.64 12.99
C TRP A 189 10.15 -18.62 13.97
N HIS A 190 9.05 -19.26 13.62
CA HIS A 190 8.38 -20.25 14.47
C HIS A 190 9.25 -21.50 14.70
N ALA A 191 9.94 -21.96 13.64
CA ALA A 191 10.83 -23.12 13.73
C ALA A 191 12.01 -22.88 14.68
N PHE A 192 12.67 -21.75 14.59
CA PHE A 192 13.93 -21.45 15.31
C PHE A 192 13.72 -20.59 16.57
N GLY A 193 12.70 -19.69 16.55
CA GLY A 193 12.39 -18.81 17.68
C GLY A 193 11.59 -19.52 18.78
N HIS A 194 10.68 -20.45 18.41
CA HIS A 194 9.83 -21.20 19.33
C HIS A 194 10.20 -22.69 19.40
N GLY A 195 11.19 -23.16 18.63
CA GLY A 195 11.59 -24.57 18.60
C GLY A 195 10.58 -25.50 17.90
N ARG A 196 9.57 -24.95 17.24
CA ARG A 196 8.47 -25.70 16.58
C ARG A 196 8.84 -26.10 15.14
N ARG A 197 9.91 -26.85 14.96
CA ARG A 197 10.52 -27.13 13.64
C ARG A 197 9.53 -27.66 12.59
N ARG A 198 8.68 -28.67 12.94
CA ARG A 198 7.74 -29.27 11.98
C ARG A 198 6.66 -28.27 11.55
N ALA A 199 6.03 -27.60 12.53
CA ALA A 199 5.02 -26.59 12.22
C ALA A 199 5.62 -25.41 11.46
N GLY A 200 6.80 -24.93 11.86
CA GLY A 200 7.51 -23.86 11.16
C GLY A 200 7.88 -24.23 9.72
N ALA A 201 8.36 -25.45 9.47
CA ALA A 201 8.62 -25.94 8.14
C ALA A 201 7.35 -26.03 7.27
N ALA A 202 6.23 -26.50 7.84
CA ALA A 202 4.95 -26.54 7.13
C ALA A 202 4.47 -25.14 6.76
N ILE A 203 4.56 -24.15 7.69
CA ILE A 203 4.22 -22.76 7.44
C ILE A 203 5.13 -22.17 6.34
N ALA A 204 6.44 -22.42 6.41
CA ALA A 204 7.39 -21.92 5.41
C ALA A 204 7.10 -22.51 4.02
N ALA A 205 6.85 -23.81 3.93
CA ALA A 205 6.49 -24.48 2.68
C ALA A 205 5.17 -23.96 2.11
N SER A 206 4.14 -23.77 2.96
CA SER A 206 2.84 -23.25 2.54
C SER A 206 2.94 -21.80 2.03
N GLY A 207 3.68 -20.93 2.73
CA GLY A 207 3.91 -19.55 2.30
C GLY A 207 4.64 -19.48 0.96
N LEU A 208 5.69 -20.30 0.79
CA LEU A 208 6.43 -20.38 -0.48
C LEU A 208 5.54 -20.92 -1.61
N LEU A 209 4.74 -21.97 -1.35
CA LEU A 209 3.81 -22.51 -2.32
C LEU A 209 2.82 -21.45 -2.81
N VAL A 210 2.21 -20.69 -1.89
CA VAL A 210 1.28 -19.60 -2.25
C VAL A 210 1.98 -18.55 -3.12
N ALA A 211 3.19 -18.12 -2.74
CA ALA A 211 3.94 -17.14 -3.53
C ALA A 211 4.26 -17.66 -4.93
N VAL A 212 4.68 -18.92 -5.06
CA VAL A 212 4.97 -19.56 -6.37
C VAL A 212 3.70 -19.68 -7.20
N VAL A 213 2.60 -20.20 -6.64
CA VAL A 213 1.32 -20.34 -7.35
C VAL A 213 0.80 -18.99 -7.82
N ALA A 214 0.83 -17.97 -6.95
CA ALA A 214 0.37 -16.62 -7.30
C ALA A 214 1.21 -16.02 -8.44
N THR A 215 2.55 -16.10 -8.33
CA THR A 215 3.46 -15.42 -9.26
C THR A 215 3.67 -16.19 -10.57
N ALA A 216 3.76 -17.53 -10.52
CA ALA A 216 4.12 -18.33 -11.68
C ALA A 216 2.90 -18.94 -12.41
N ILE A 217 1.74 -19.00 -11.77
CA ILE A 217 0.54 -19.62 -12.35
C ILE A 217 -0.57 -18.57 -12.49
N VAL A 218 -1.04 -17.99 -11.39
CA VAL A 218 -2.26 -17.15 -11.41
C VAL A 218 -2.03 -15.85 -12.17
N VAL A 219 -1.05 -15.05 -11.81
CA VAL A 219 -0.79 -13.76 -12.47
C VAL A 219 -0.52 -13.96 -13.98
N PRO A 220 0.37 -14.86 -14.42
CA PRO A 220 0.59 -15.10 -15.85
C PRO A 220 -0.64 -15.61 -16.60
N HIS A 221 -1.49 -16.44 -15.95
CA HIS A 221 -2.71 -16.94 -16.57
C HIS A 221 -3.69 -15.82 -16.95
N PHE A 222 -3.82 -14.80 -16.11
CA PHE A 222 -4.72 -13.66 -16.34
C PHE A 222 -4.06 -12.47 -17.05
N THR A 223 -2.72 -12.48 -17.23
CA THR A 223 -2.02 -11.40 -17.95
C THR A 223 -2.11 -11.60 -19.44
N PRO A 224 -2.62 -10.63 -20.23
CA PRO A 224 -2.58 -10.70 -21.68
C PRO A 224 -1.14 -10.90 -22.20
N GLY A 225 -0.90 -11.97 -22.95
CA GLY A 225 0.44 -12.33 -23.45
C GLY A 225 1.33 -13.06 -22.45
N GLY A 226 0.85 -13.36 -21.24
CA GLY A 226 1.58 -14.09 -20.19
C GLY A 226 2.63 -13.26 -19.49
N GLY A 227 3.27 -13.83 -18.45
CA GLY A 227 4.30 -13.18 -17.67
C GLY A 227 3.76 -12.22 -16.61
N SER A 228 4.62 -11.34 -16.10
CA SER A 228 4.23 -10.29 -15.15
C SER A 228 4.51 -8.91 -15.75
N PRO A 229 3.58 -7.94 -15.68
CA PRO A 229 3.78 -6.61 -16.21
C PRO A 229 4.89 -5.82 -15.49
N PHE A 230 5.37 -6.32 -14.35
CA PHE A 230 6.36 -5.64 -13.51
C PHE A 230 7.78 -6.21 -13.61
N GLN A 231 8.04 -7.21 -14.46
CA GLN A 231 9.37 -7.81 -14.63
C GLN A 231 10.44 -6.78 -15.04
N GLY A 232 10.08 -5.77 -15.82
CA GLY A 232 10.98 -4.71 -16.23
C GLY A 232 11.63 -3.94 -15.06
N ARG A 233 11.00 -3.92 -13.88
CA ARG A 233 11.57 -3.29 -12.68
C ARG A 233 12.85 -3.95 -12.19
N TYR A 234 13.07 -5.22 -12.53
CA TYR A 234 14.19 -6.06 -12.10
C TYR A 234 15.15 -6.36 -13.25
N ALA A 235 15.03 -5.70 -14.40
CA ALA A 235 15.84 -5.99 -15.61
C ALA A 235 17.35 -5.93 -15.33
N ALA A 236 17.80 -4.98 -14.50
CA ALA A 236 19.21 -4.83 -14.12
C ALA A 236 19.79 -6.04 -13.37
N VAL A 237 18.96 -6.82 -12.70
CA VAL A 237 19.33 -7.98 -11.86
C VAL A 237 18.80 -9.31 -12.41
N GLY A 238 18.33 -9.35 -13.68
CA GLY A 238 17.89 -10.59 -14.32
C GLY A 238 16.42 -10.70 -14.66
N GLY A 239 15.58 -9.73 -14.29
CA GLY A 239 14.18 -9.55 -14.71
C GLY A 239 13.15 -10.50 -14.09
N SER A 240 13.49 -11.76 -13.90
CA SER A 240 12.62 -12.80 -13.33
C SER A 240 13.24 -13.42 -12.07
N PRO A 241 12.46 -14.13 -11.22
CA PRO A 241 13.03 -14.81 -10.05
C PRO A 241 14.20 -15.75 -10.40
N GLY A 242 14.07 -16.55 -11.45
CA GLY A 242 15.18 -17.39 -11.94
C GLY A 242 16.35 -16.59 -12.50
N GLY A 243 16.07 -15.48 -13.20
CA GLY A 243 17.08 -14.55 -13.69
C GLY A 243 17.86 -13.86 -12.56
N ILE A 244 17.16 -13.46 -11.50
CA ILE A 244 17.80 -12.88 -10.29
C ILE A 244 18.70 -13.92 -9.62
N ALA A 245 18.23 -15.15 -9.43
CA ALA A 245 19.02 -16.24 -8.87
C ALA A 245 20.28 -16.54 -9.73
N LYS A 246 20.10 -16.61 -11.06
CA LYS A 246 21.23 -16.76 -11.99
C LYS A 246 22.21 -15.60 -11.87
N THR A 247 21.74 -14.35 -11.83
CA THR A 247 22.58 -13.16 -11.70
C THR A 247 23.34 -13.16 -10.37
N ALA A 248 22.71 -13.58 -9.28
CA ALA A 248 23.34 -13.70 -7.98
C ALA A 248 24.53 -14.70 -7.99
N LEU A 249 24.40 -15.78 -8.74
CA LEU A 249 25.45 -16.79 -8.87
C LEU A 249 26.56 -16.41 -9.86
N THR A 250 26.20 -15.80 -10.98
CA THR A 250 27.16 -15.52 -12.07
C THR A 250 27.73 -14.11 -12.05
N HIS A 251 27.03 -13.13 -11.50
CA HIS A 251 27.40 -11.73 -11.45
C HIS A 251 27.04 -11.09 -10.11
N PRO A 252 27.56 -11.59 -8.97
CA PRO A 252 27.19 -11.11 -7.61
C PRO A 252 27.42 -9.61 -7.42
N GLY A 253 28.38 -9.02 -8.13
CA GLY A 253 28.62 -7.58 -8.13
C GLY A 253 27.40 -6.74 -8.52
N ARG A 254 26.60 -7.19 -9.49
CA ARG A 254 25.36 -6.50 -9.87
C ARG A 254 24.30 -6.50 -8.77
N ILE A 255 24.22 -7.60 -8.03
CA ILE A 255 23.33 -7.69 -6.86
C ILE A 255 23.84 -6.77 -5.76
N ALA A 256 25.15 -6.79 -5.46
CA ALA A 256 25.74 -5.91 -4.46
C ALA A 256 25.54 -4.43 -4.81
N GLU A 257 25.75 -4.03 -6.06
CA GLU A 257 25.51 -2.67 -6.53
C GLU A 257 24.02 -2.27 -6.34
N ALA A 258 23.08 -3.16 -6.68
CA ALA A 258 21.66 -2.91 -6.48
C ALA A 258 21.29 -2.72 -5.00
N LEU A 259 21.92 -3.46 -4.08
CA LEU A 259 21.64 -3.42 -2.64
C LEU A 259 22.32 -2.25 -1.90
N THR A 260 23.34 -1.61 -2.49
CA THR A 260 24.17 -0.59 -1.81
C THR A 260 24.01 0.82 -2.38
N ARG A 261 23.00 1.05 -3.22
CA ARG A 261 22.72 2.40 -3.73
C ARG A 261 22.42 3.36 -2.58
N HIS A 262 22.95 4.57 -2.63
CA HIS A 262 22.78 5.58 -1.56
C HIS A 262 21.32 5.81 -1.16
N ARG A 263 20.40 5.90 -2.13
CA ARG A 263 18.95 6.05 -1.86
C ARG A 263 18.36 4.87 -1.06
N ASP A 264 18.90 3.67 -1.28
CA ASP A 264 18.39 2.45 -0.66
C ASP A 264 18.88 2.35 0.79
N LEU A 265 20.07 2.89 1.08
CA LEU A 265 20.54 3.06 2.46
C LEU A 265 19.69 4.09 3.21
N ALA A 266 19.33 5.21 2.59
CA ALA A 266 18.42 6.19 3.18
C ALA A 266 17.04 5.56 3.50
N TYR A 267 16.49 4.76 2.59
CA TYR A 267 15.25 4.01 2.81
C TYR A 267 15.33 3.07 4.01
N LEU A 268 16.43 2.34 4.18
CA LEU A 268 16.63 1.48 5.34
C LEU A 268 16.77 2.29 6.64
N VAL A 269 17.42 3.43 6.58
CA VAL A 269 17.48 4.38 7.73
C VAL A 269 16.06 4.82 8.09
N ASP A 270 15.27 5.29 7.12
CA ASP A 270 13.90 5.78 7.34
C ASP A 270 12.96 4.70 7.91
N LEU A 271 13.24 3.43 7.65
CA LEU A 271 12.53 2.31 8.25
C LEU A 271 12.98 2.00 9.68
N LEU A 272 14.25 2.14 10.00
CA LEU A 272 14.82 1.61 11.24
C LEU A 272 14.94 2.63 12.36
N TRP A 273 15.35 3.87 12.03
CA TRP A 273 15.56 4.87 13.08
C TRP A 273 14.27 5.27 13.83
N PRO A 274 13.06 5.33 13.21
CA PRO A 274 11.84 5.61 13.95
C PRO A 274 11.48 4.55 14.99
N LEU A 275 12.04 3.35 14.85
CA LEU A 275 11.95 2.24 15.81
C LEU A 275 13.21 2.14 16.70
N ALA A 276 14.03 3.20 16.78
CA ALA A 276 15.27 3.27 17.55
C ALA A 276 16.23 2.09 17.26
N TRP A 277 16.29 1.62 16.01
CA TRP A 277 17.11 0.50 15.52
C TRP A 277 16.84 -0.84 16.22
N LEU A 278 15.80 -0.93 17.06
CA LEU A 278 15.46 -2.11 17.85
C LEU A 278 15.26 -3.39 17.01
N PRO A 279 14.69 -3.36 15.80
CA PRO A 279 14.50 -4.57 15.00
C PRO A 279 15.79 -5.37 14.77
N LEU A 280 16.93 -4.69 14.67
CA LEU A 280 18.25 -5.33 14.47
C LEU A 280 18.69 -6.19 15.67
N LEU A 281 18.13 -5.93 16.86
CA LEU A 281 18.42 -6.72 18.08
C LEU A 281 17.51 -7.93 18.24
N SER A 282 16.53 -8.13 17.36
CA SER A 282 15.66 -9.30 17.32
C SER A 282 15.51 -9.84 15.89
N PRO A 283 16.62 -10.32 15.28
CA PRO A 283 16.68 -10.60 13.86
C PRO A 283 15.69 -11.65 13.38
N LEU A 284 15.43 -12.71 14.15
CA LEU A 284 14.59 -13.83 13.68
C LEU A 284 13.19 -13.42 13.23
N VAL A 285 12.49 -12.56 13.98
CA VAL A 285 11.18 -12.07 13.55
C VAL A 285 11.31 -10.93 12.56
N ALA A 286 12.32 -10.07 12.72
CA ALA A 286 12.58 -8.98 11.77
C ALA A 286 12.94 -9.48 10.38
N LEU A 287 13.54 -10.69 10.25
CA LEU A 287 13.79 -11.35 8.96
C LEU A 287 12.52 -11.61 8.17
N SER A 288 11.32 -11.59 8.78
CA SER A 288 10.07 -11.67 8.00
C SER A 288 9.86 -10.44 7.10
N ALA A 289 10.51 -9.32 7.39
CA ALA A 289 10.53 -8.15 6.49
C ALA A 289 11.46 -8.33 5.28
N LEU A 290 12.43 -9.25 5.36
CA LEU A 290 13.52 -9.39 4.37
C LEU A 290 13.02 -9.63 2.94
N PRO A 291 12.01 -10.48 2.65
CA PRO A 291 11.52 -10.67 1.29
C PRO A 291 11.05 -9.37 0.64
N GLU A 292 10.26 -8.56 1.35
CA GLU A 292 9.77 -7.28 0.86
C GLU A 292 10.93 -6.28 0.66
N LEU A 293 11.85 -6.21 1.63
CA LEU A 293 13.03 -5.34 1.53
C LEU A 293 13.92 -5.71 0.35
N LEU A 294 14.17 -7.01 0.11
CA LEU A 294 14.95 -7.46 -1.03
C LEU A 294 14.28 -7.13 -2.37
N LEU A 295 12.96 -7.35 -2.48
CA LEU A 295 12.21 -6.96 -3.68
C LEU A 295 12.31 -5.45 -3.94
N ASN A 296 12.24 -4.63 -2.90
CA ASN A 296 12.36 -3.18 -3.03
C ASN A 296 13.77 -2.76 -3.42
N LEU A 297 14.80 -3.28 -2.75
CA LEU A 297 16.20 -2.93 -2.98
C LEU A 297 16.70 -3.38 -4.35
N LEU A 298 16.25 -4.54 -4.85
CA LEU A 298 16.63 -5.06 -6.17
C LEU A 298 15.94 -4.34 -7.33
N SER A 299 14.89 -3.58 -7.05
CA SER A 299 14.13 -2.87 -8.07
C SER A 299 14.86 -1.62 -8.58
N SER A 300 14.73 -1.34 -9.88
CA SER A 300 15.16 -0.07 -10.47
C SER A 300 14.15 1.07 -10.22
N THR A 301 12.94 0.77 -9.74
CA THR A 301 11.86 1.74 -9.53
C THR A 301 12.07 2.51 -8.23
N ARG A 302 12.29 3.82 -8.34
CA ARG A 302 12.60 4.67 -7.16
C ARG A 302 11.53 4.67 -6.07
N THR A 303 10.26 4.53 -6.42
CA THR A 303 9.16 4.52 -5.46
C THR A 303 9.21 3.30 -4.53
N GLN A 304 9.80 2.18 -4.97
CA GLN A 304 9.91 0.98 -4.13
C GLN A 304 10.90 1.14 -2.97
N THR A 305 11.93 1.99 -3.10
CA THR A 305 12.85 2.33 -2.03
C THR A 305 12.52 3.68 -1.39
N SER A 306 11.25 3.85 -1.03
CA SER A 306 10.74 5.03 -0.33
C SER A 306 9.64 4.61 0.64
N ILE A 307 9.63 5.21 1.82
CA ILE A 307 8.60 4.97 2.84
C ILE A 307 7.26 5.64 2.51
N HIS A 308 7.21 6.48 1.46
CA HIS A 308 6.02 7.24 1.07
C HIS A 308 5.02 6.43 0.26
N PHE A 309 5.35 5.18 -0.07
CA PHE A 309 4.54 4.30 -0.91
C PHE A 309 4.23 2.97 -0.19
N HIS A 310 3.20 2.28 -0.66
CA HIS A 310 2.68 1.03 -0.10
C HIS A 310 3.68 -0.15 -0.09
N TYR A 311 4.86 -0.01 -0.68
CA TYR A 311 5.88 -1.06 -0.75
C TYR A 311 6.54 -1.40 0.61
N THR A 312 6.09 -0.78 1.70
CA THR A 312 6.52 -1.10 3.07
C THR A 312 5.58 -2.06 3.80
N ALA A 313 4.40 -2.34 3.21
CA ALA A 313 3.32 -3.05 3.88
C ALA A 313 3.71 -4.42 4.46
N GLY A 314 4.46 -5.23 3.71
CA GLY A 314 4.93 -6.54 4.16
C GLY A 314 6.10 -6.47 5.15
N ALA A 315 6.85 -5.35 5.17
CA ALA A 315 8.00 -5.18 6.05
C ALA A 315 7.62 -4.67 7.44
N ILE A 316 6.64 -3.76 7.54
CA ILE A 316 6.20 -3.12 8.80
C ILE A 316 5.95 -4.15 9.91
N PRO A 317 5.21 -5.27 9.70
CA PRO A 317 4.89 -6.21 10.76
C PRO A 317 6.11 -6.83 11.43
N GLY A 318 7.07 -7.29 10.62
CA GLY A 318 8.32 -7.89 11.11
C GLY A 318 9.20 -6.90 11.86
N LEU A 319 9.29 -5.66 11.36
CA LEU A 319 10.07 -4.61 12.00
C LEU A 319 9.46 -4.18 13.34
N VAL A 320 8.15 -3.95 13.39
CA VAL A 320 7.45 -3.54 14.62
C VAL A 320 7.50 -4.66 15.67
N ALA A 321 7.22 -5.91 15.29
CA ALA A 321 7.34 -7.05 16.20
C ALA A 321 8.79 -7.26 16.66
N GLY A 322 9.76 -7.07 15.77
CA GLY A 322 11.19 -7.10 16.09
C GLY A 322 11.55 -6.06 17.16
N ALA A 323 11.03 -4.85 17.03
CA ALA A 323 11.24 -3.79 18.03
C ALA A 323 10.65 -4.17 19.41
N VAL A 324 9.44 -4.74 19.44
CA VAL A 324 8.80 -5.22 20.70
C VAL A 324 9.66 -6.30 21.37
N LEU A 325 10.06 -7.33 20.62
CA LEU A 325 10.83 -8.45 21.18
C LEU A 325 12.25 -8.04 21.59
N ALA A 326 12.88 -7.12 20.88
CA ALA A 326 14.15 -6.53 21.26
C ALA A 326 14.06 -5.76 22.57
N ALA A 327 13.04 -4.90 22.72
CA ALA A 327 12.78 -4.18 23.95
C ALA A 327 12.54 -5.12 25.14
N ALA A 328 11.80 -6.21 24.93
CA ALA A 328 11.59 -7.23 25.96
C ALA A 328 12.92 -7.93 26.36
N ARG A 329 13.79 -8.18 25.41
CA ARG A 329 15.14 -8.76 25.68
C ARG A 329 16.00 -7.78 26.49
N ILE A 330 15.97 -6.48 26.12
CA ILE A 330 16.72 -5.44 26.86
C ILE A 330 16.17 -5.32 28.28
N ARG A 331 14.83 -5.28 28.45
CA ARG A 331 14.22 -5.21 29.78
C ARG A 331 14.64 -6.36 30.71
N ARG A 332 14.69 -7.60 30.16
CA ARG A 332 15.13 -8.78 30.93
C ARG A 332 16.61 -8.75 31.32
N ARG A 333 17.47 -8.28 30.41
CA ARG A 333 18.94 -8.29 30.62
C ARG A 333 19.47 -7.03 31.32
N ARG A 334 18.82 -5.87 31.10
CA ARG A 334 19.25 -4.55 31.61
C ARG A 334 18.03 -3.74 32.04
N PRO A 335 17.38 -4.04 33.20
CA PRO A 335 16.15 -3.37 33.64
C PRO A 335 16.30 -1.85 33.77
N ALA A 336 17.47 -1.36 34.25
CA ALA A 336 17.75 0.07 34.38
C ALA A 336 17.72 0.80 33.03
N ALA A 337 18.20 0.16 31.94
CA ALA A 337 18.18 0.74 30.60
C ALA A 337 16.77 0.82 30.01
N TRP A 338 15.85 -0.01 30.49
CA TRP A 338 14.48 -0.03 29.99
C TRP A 338 13.72 1.29 30.16
N ALA A 339 13.87 1.96 31.32
CA ALA A 339 13.18 3.22 31.56
C ALA A 339 13.63 4.33 30.59
N LEU A 340 14.95 4.36 30.30
CA LEU A 340 15.51 5.28 29.31
C LEU A 340 15.06 4.91 27.90
N LEU A 341 15.15 3.64 27.52
CA LEU A 341 14.75 3.15 26.21
C LEU A 341 13.27 3.46 25.89
N GLY A 342 12.36 3.26 26.84
CA GLY A 342 10.94 3.58 26.67
C GLY A 342 10.70 5.06 26.38
N ARG A 343 11.40 5.95 27.07
CA ARG A 343 11.35 7.40 26.81
C ARG A 343 11.96 7.75 25.47
N THR A 344 13.13 7.22 25.16
CA THR A 344 13.83 7.41 23.87
C THR A 344 12.93 6.98 22.72
N LEU A 345 12.29 5.80 22.79
CA LEU A 345 11.41 5.30 21.75
C LEU A 345 10.23 6.25 21.48
N VAL A 346 9.62 6.78 22.53
CA VAL A 346 8.52 7.78 22.38
C VAL A 346 9.03 9.04 21.72
N VAL A 347 10.15 9.59 22.17
CA VAL A 347 10.73 10.81 21.60
C VAL A 347 11.10 10.59 20.13
N VAL A 348 11.77 9.50 19.82
CA VAL A 348 12.17 9.15 18.44
C VAL A 348 10.95 8.98 17.54
N ALA A 349 9.90 8.29 18.01
CA ALA A 349 8.67 8.12 17.24
C ALA A 349 7.93 9.45 17.00
N LEU A 350 7.94 10.37 17.97
CA LEU A 350 7.37 11.71 17.79
C LEU A 350 8.17 12.53 16.78
N LEU A 351 9.50 12.56 16.91
CA LEU A 351 10.39 13.26 15.98
C LEU A 351 10.24 12.69 14.55
N ALA A 352 10.26 11.36 14.42
CA ALA A 352 10.06 10.73 13.13
C ALA A 352 8.70 11.08 12.50
N GLY A 353 7.64 11.09 13.30
CA GLY A 353 6.32 11.49 12.85
C GLY A 353 6.26 12.94 12.34
N VAL A 354 7.04 13.85 12.91
CA VAL A 354 7.15 15.24 12.45
C VAL A 354 8.01 15.37 11.20
N LEU A 355 9.16 14.72 11.18
CA LEU A 355 10.16 14.86 10.11
C LEU A 355 9.79 14.09 8.84
N LEU A 356 9.14 12.93 8.98
CA LEU A 356 8.88 11.99 7.88
C LEU A 356 7.39 11.69 7.67
N GLY A 357 6.50 12.15 8.55
CA GLY A 357 5.07 11.81 8.50
C GLY A 357 4.29 12.61 7.47
N PRO A 358 3.12 12.11 7.01
CA PRO A 358 2.30 12.72 5.97
C PRO A 358 1.35 13.81 6.47
N LEU A 359 1.26 14.07 7.78
CA LEU A 359 0.23 14.98 8.28
C LEU A 359 0.51 16.43 7.86
N PRO A 360 -0.45 17.12 7.21
CA PRO A 360 -0.26 18.49 6.71
C PRO A 360 0.11 19.52 7.78
N VAL A 361 -0.20 19.23 9.05
CA VAL A 361 0.16 20.11 10.19
C VAL A 361 1.67 20.24 10.37
N TRP A 362 2.47 19.28 9.92
CA TRP A 362 3.93 19.28 10.10
C TRP A 362 4.61 20.41 9.37
N ARG A 363 4.08 20.90 8.24
CA ARG A 363 4.61 22.09 7.53
C ARG A 363 4.69 23.36 8.39
N HIS A 364 3.92 23.41 9.50
CA HIS A 364 3.89 24.54 10.41
C HIS A 364 4.85 24.38 11.59
N VAL A 365 5.54 23.25 11.68
CA VAL A 365 6.53 22.94 12.71
C VAL A 365 7.93 23.11 12.13
N PRO A 366 8.88 23.72 12.85
CA PRO A 366 10.26 23.80 12.37
C PRO A 366 10.82 22.44 11.97
N PHE A 367 11.42 22.35 10.79
CA PHE A 367 11.94 21.12 10.17
C PHE A 367 10.89 20.03 9.89
N GLY A 368 9.60 20.31 10.06
CA GLY A 368 8.54 19.35 9.78
C GLY A 368 8.38 19.05 8.28
N SER A 369 7.88 17.84 7.97
CA SER A 369 7.60 17.43 6.61
C SER A 369 6.49 18.26 5.98
N ASP A 370 6.67 18.68 4.72
CA ASP A 370 5.67 19.39 3.90
C ASP A 370 5.15 18.53 2.73
N LEU A 371 5.60 17.28 2.63
CA LEU A 371 5.37 16.39 1.48
C LEU A 371 3.89 16.20 1.12
N ALA A 372 3.01 16.08 2.10
CA ALA A 372 1.56 15.92 1.89
C ALA A 372 0.77 17.21 2.12
N ALA A 373 1.43 18.35 2.28
CA ALA A 373 0.79 19.59 2.72
C ALA A 373 -0.27 20.13 1.75
N ARG A 374 -0.22 19.75 0.47
CA ARG A 374 -1.13 20.22 -0.59
C ARG A 374 -2.21 19.20 -0.94
N ASP A 375 -1.99 17.93 -0.65
CA ASP A 375 -2.77 16.82 -1.20
C ASP A 375 -4.19 16.68 -0.63
N GLY A 376 -4.51 17.31 0.48
CA GLY A 376 -5.85 17.29 1.07
C GLY A 376 -6.62 18.61 0.94
N VAL A 377 -6.11 19.59 0.20
CA VAL A 377 -6.76 20.91 0.08
C VAL A 377 -7.62 20.98 -1.18
N VAL A 378 -8.92 20.85 -1.02
CA VAL A 378 -9.89 20.96 -2.12
C VAL A 378 -9.95 22.39 -2.67
N SER A 379 -9.38 22.61 -3.84
CA SER A 379 -9.26 23.89 -4.51
C SER A 379 -10.54 24.31 -5.26
N ALA A 380 -10.55 25.51 -5.81
CA ALA A 380 -11.61 25.96 -6.72
C ALA A 380 -11.60 25.14 -8.03
N HIS A 381 -10.41 24.73 -8.49
CA HIS A 381 -10.22 23.88 -9.65
C HIS A 381 -10.87 22.50 -9.45
N ASP A 382 -10.65 21.85 -8.31
CA ASP A 382 -11.19 20.53 -8.01
C ASP A 382 -12.73 20.57 -7.94
N ARG A 383 -13.29 21.62 -7.34
CA ARG A 383 -14.72 21.84 -7.33
C ARG A 383 -15.29 22.09 -8.75
N ALA A 384 -14.53 22.75 -9.62
CA ALA A 384 -14.91 22.91 -11.02
C ALA A 384 -14.86 21.58 -11.76
N ALA A 385 -13.79 20.79 -11.59
CA ALA A 385 -13.64 19.45 -12.13
C ALA A 385 -14.83 18.56 -11.73
N ALA A 386 -15.16 18.48 -10.44
CA ALA A 386 -16.28 17.71 -9.94
C ALA A 386 -17.61 18.11 -10.58
N ARG A 387 -17.87 19.43 -10.79
CA ARG A 387 -19.07 19.91 -11.47
C ARG A 387 -19.09 19.58 -12.96
N VAL A 388 -17.94 19.64 -13.62
CA VAL A 388 -17.80 19.33 -15.05
C VAL A 388 -18.06 17.86 -15.31
N LEU A 389 -17.53 16.96 -14.49
CA LEU A 389 -17.68 15.51 -14.67
C LEU A 389 -19.12 15.01 -14.50
N ARG A 390 -20.00 15.72 -13.79
CA ARG A 390 -21.40 15.32 -13.55
C ARG A 390 -22.24 15.19 -14.83
N VAL A 391 -21.78 15.74 -15.96
CA VAL A 391 -22.53 15.62 -17.23
C VAL A 391 -22.35 14.27 -17.92
N ILE A 392 -21.34 13.48 -17.47
CA ILE A 392 -21.03 12.17 -18.04
C ILE A 392 -21.96 11.13 -17.40
N PRO A 393 -22.81 10.43 -18.17
CA PRO A 393 -23.68 9.39 -17.61
C PRO A 393 -22.87 8.28 -16.91
N PRO A 394 -23.40 7.69 -15.83
CA PRO A 394 -22.67 6.70 -15.04
C PRO A 394 -22.30 5.42 -15.82
N ASP A 395 -23.10 5.03 -16.81
CA ASP A 395 -22.94 3.85 -17.66
C ASP A 395 -22.11 4.11 -18.93
N ALA A 396 -21.83 5.39 -19.24
CA ALA A 396 -21.14 5.75 -20.46
C ALA A 396 -19.67 5.28 -20.47
N ALA A 397 -19.21 4.72 -21.59
CA ALA A 397 -17.79 4.50 -21.84
C ALA A 397 -17.08 5.85 -22.01
N VAL A 398 -16.00 6.09 -21.21
CA VAL A 398 -15.30 7.37 -21.19
C VAL A 398 -13.78 7.18 -21.24
N SER A 399 -13.10 8.09 -21.95
CA SER A 399 -11.65 8.21 -21.92
C SER A 399 -11.27 9.45 -21.11
N ALA A 400 -10.44 9.29 -20.07
CA ALA A 400 -10.14 10.38 -19.15
C ALA A 400 -8.64 10.49 -18.83
N THR A 401 -8.19 11.70 -18.48
CA THR A 401 -6.88 11.90 -17.82
C THR A 401 -6.87 11.19 -16.47
N ASN A 402 -5.67 10.91 -15.97
CA ASN A 402 -5.48 9.97 -14.84
C ASN A 402 -6.31 10.35 -13.59
N THR A 403 -6.21 11.60 -13.14
CA THR A 403 -6.91 12.05 -11.93
C THR A 403 -8.43 12.12 -12.12
N LEU A 404 -8.91 12.63 -13.26
CA LEU A 404 -10.33 12.60 -13.58
C LEU A 404 -10.85 11.17 -13.73
N GLY A 405 -10.03 10.27 -14.27
CA GLY A 405 -10.35 8.85 -14.41
C GLY A 405 -10.60 8.13 -13.08
N ALA A 406 -9.91 8.53 -12.00
CA ALA A 406 -10.17 7.98 -10.66
C ALA A 406 -11.63 8.19 -10.23
N HIS A 407 -12.17 9.40 -10.46
CA HIS A 407 -13.55 9.75 -10.14
C HIS A 407 -14.60 9.13 -11.08
N LEU A 408 -14.17 8.64 -12.22
CA LEU A 408 -15.05 8.04 -13.25
C LEU A 408 -14.95 6.51 -13.29
N SER A 409 -14.27 5.87 -12.35
CA SER A 409 -13.94 4.45 -12.44
C SER A 409 -15.05 3.49 -11.99
N ALA A 410 -16.11 3.97 -11.30
CA ALA A 410 -17.28 3.16 -10.96
C ALA A 410 -18.17 2.89 -12.19
N ARG A 411 -17.58 2.24 -13.22
CA ARG A 411 -18.23 1.91 -14.50
C ARG A 411 -17.54 0.78 -15.21
N ARG A 412 -18.22 0.18 -16.17
CA ARG A 412 -17.66 -0.96 -16.90
C ARG A 412 -16.42 -0.58 -17.73
N ARG A 413 -16.45 0.61 -18.38
CA ARG A 413 -15.42 0.98 -19.37
C ARG A 413 -14.89 2.38 -19.09
N ILE A 414 -13.68 2.44 -18.56
CA ILE A 414 -12.91 3.65 -18.32
C ILE A 414 -11.53 3.53 -18.99
N PHE A 415 -11.23 4.38 -19.95
CA PHE A 415 -9.99 4.36 -20.70
C PHE A 415 -9.05 5.49 -20.26
N SER A 416 -7.76 5.23 -20.32
CA SER A 416 -6.76 6.29 -20.14
C SER A 416 -6.62 7.11 -21.40
N PHE A 417 -6.90 8.41 -21.31
CA PHE A 417 -6.72 9.32 -22.43
C PHE A 417 -5.27 9.21 -23.01
N PRO A 418 -5.08 9.10 -24.33
CA PRO A 418 -6.04 9.28 -25.43
C PRO A 418 -6.63 7.98 -26.00
N VAL A 419 -6.60 6.86 -25.25
CA VAL A 419 -7.21 5.60 -25.74
C VAL A 419 -8.73 5.76 -25.74
N LEU A 420 -9.36 5.61 -26.89
CA LEU A 420 -10.82 5.77 -27.02
C LEU A 420 -11.59 4.45 -27.03
N ARG A 421 -11.12 3.48 -27.83
CA ARG A 421 -11.93 2.28 -28.10
C ARG A 421 -13.37 2.68 -28.45
N GLU A 422 -14.36 2.21 -27.73
CA GLU A 422 -15.77 2.56 -27.88
C GLU A 422 -16.24 3.81 -27.10
N ALA A 423 -15.32 4.53 -26.47
CA ALA A 423 -15.67 5.74 -25.73
C ALA A 423 -16.29 6.79 -26.63
N ARG A 424 -17.44 7.30 -26.22
CA ARG A 424 -18.11 8.45 -26.82
C ARG A 424 -17.95 9.73 -25.99
N TRP A 425 -17.33 9.61 -24.84
CA TRP A 425 -17.04 10.70 -23.92
C TRP A 425 -15.55 10.80 -23.68
N VAL A 426 -15.04 12.02 -23.61
CA VAL A 426 -13.66 12.34 -23.26
C VAL A 426 -13.67 13.38 -22.16
N ALA A 427 -12.90 13.14 -21.10
CA ALA A 427 -12.69 14.10 -20.02
C ALA A 427 -11.20 14.37 -19.84
N VAL A 428 -10.78 15.61 -19.99
CA VAL A 428 -9.37 16.01 -19.88
C VAL A 428 -9.21 17.18 -18.94
N ASP A 429 -8.16 17.14 -18.13
CA ASP A 429 -7.67 18.26 -17.36
C ASP A 429 -6.43 18.83 -18.07
N LEU A 430 -6.52 20.08 -18.51
CA LEU A 430 -5.47 20.78 -19.21
C LEU A 430 -4.65 21.67 -18.27
N ARG A 431 -5.18 21.96 -17.09
CA ARG A 431 -4.53 22.84 -16.11
C ARG A 431 -3.63 22.09 -15.15
N SER A 432 -4.07 20.89 -14.73
CA SER A 432 -3.38 20.05 -13.74
C SER A 432 -3.25 18.60 -14.22
N PRO A 433 -2.55 18.36 -15.35
CA PRO A 433 -2.29 17.00 -15.80
C PRO A 433 -1.43 16.28 -14.75
N SER A 434 -1.70 15.00 -14.51
CA SER A 434 -0.85 14.19 -13.63
C SER A 434 0.48 13.85 -14.32
N TYR A 435 1.46 13.40 -13.53
CA TYR A 435 2.74 12.94 -14.08
C TYR A 435 2.58 11.82 -15.13
N LEU A 436 1.53 11.00 -15.03
CA LEU A 436 1.23 9.94 -16.01
C LEU A 436 0.69 10.50 -17.32
N ASP A 437 0.00 11.62 -17.28
CA ASP A 437 -0.46 12.35 -18.47
C ASP A 437 0.72 13.09 -19.10
N ASP A 438 1.56 13.75 -18.30
CA ASP A 438 2.78 14.45 -18.71
C ASP A 438 3.83 13.49 -19.28
N ALA A 439 3.98 12.29 -18.77
CA ALA A 439 4.85 11.26 -19.32
C ALA A 439 4.52 10.91 -20.77
N ARG A 440 3.30 11.22 -21.23
CA ARG A 440 2.87 11.16 -22.63
C ARG A 440 3.17 12.45 -23.41
N GLY A 441 3.55 13.54 -22.72
CA GLY A 441 4.09 14.78 -23.23
C GLY A 441 3.38 15.31 -24.48
N ARG A 442 4.17 15.54 -25.55
CA ARG A 442 3.64 16.02 -26.84
C ARG A 442 2.47 15.17 -27.39
N LYS A 443 2.40 13.88 -27.04
CA LYS A 443 1.31 13.00 -27.47
C LYS A 443 -0.02 13.39 -26.81
N PHE A 444 -0.01 13.82 -25.55
CA PHE A 444 -1.19 14.31 -24.85
C PHE A 444 -1.75 15.56 -25.53
N ALA A 445 -0.92 16.61 -25.71
CA ALA A 445 -1.32 17.86 -26.33
C ALA A 445 -1.78 17.67 -27.79
N ALA A 446 -1.04 16.88 -28.58
CA ALA A 446 -1.39 16.57 -29.96
C ALA A 446 -2.67 15.75 -30.07
N ALA A 447 -2.93 14.82 -29.15
CA ALA A 447 -4.18 14.09 -29.12
C ALA A 447 -5.35 15.01 -28.80
N TYR A 448 -5.25 15.86 -27.78
CA TYR A 448 -6.29 16.82 -27.45
C TYR A 448 -6.58 17.78 -28.62
N ALA A 449 -5.55 18.32 -29.27
CA ALA A 449 -5.70 19.20 -30.46
C ALA A 449 -6.49 18.50 -31.59
N ARG A 450 -6.20 17.21 -31.86
CA ARG A 450 -6.97 16.43 -32.84
C ARG A 450 -8.45 16.31 -32.50
N PHE A 451 -8.78 16.06 -31.22
CA PHE A 451 -10.18 16.02 -30.79
C PHE A 451 -10.89 17.36 -30.93
N ARG A 452 -10.17 18.45 -30.72
CA ARG A 452 -10.72 19.81 -30.90
C ARG A 452 -10.97 20.18 -32.35
N GLN A 453 -10.19 19.63 -33.27
CA GLN A 453 -10.31 19.86 -34.71
C GLN A 453 -11.31 18.92 -35.41
N ASP A 454 -11.61 17.77 -34.81
CA ASP A 454 -12.55 16.81 -35.37
C ASP A 454 -14.01 17.25 -35.12
N PRO A 455 -14.78 17.59 -36.16
CA PRO A 455 -16.16 18.11 -36.02
C PRO A 455 -17.15 17.12 -35.38
N ARG A 456 -16.78 15.82 -35.28
CA ARG A 456 -17.57 14.81 -34.59
C ARG A 456 -17.56 15.00 -33.08
N TRP A 457 -16.56 15.72 -32.52
CA TRP A 457 -16.45 15.96 -31.09
C TRP A 457 -16.93 17.36 -30.72
N ARG A 458 -17.89 17.43 -29.82
CA ARG A 458 -18.43 18.70 -29.31
C ARG A 458 -18.10 18.87 -27.83
N VAL A 459 -17.70 20.06 -27.43
CA VAL A 459 -17.56 20.41 -26.02
C VAL A 459 -18.95 20.46 -25.40
N VAL A 460 -19.22 19.59 -24.43
CA VAL A 460 -20.47 19.55 -23.68
C VAL A 460 -20.40 20.47 -22.46
N ARG A 461 -19.25 20.45 -21.79
CA ARG A 461 -19.00 21.30 -20.63
C ARG A 461 -17.52 21.59 -20.48
N GLN A 462 -17.22 22.80 -20.02
CA GLN A 462 -15.86 23.22 -19.73
C GLN A 462 -15.86 24.22 -18.56
N ALA A 463 -14.91 24.08 -17.63
CA ALA A 463 -14.62 25.06 -16.59
C ALA A 463 -13.20 24.88 -16.09
N ASP A 464 -12.49 25.96 -15.86
CA ASP A 464 -11.17 26.05 -15.23
C ASP A 464 -10.14 25.03 -15.78
N GLY A 465 -10.09 24.87 -17.13
CA GLY A 465 -9.16 23.94 -17.78
C GLY A 465 -9.64 22.49 -17.86
N VAL A 466 -10.70 22.11 -17.18
CA VAL A 466 -11.33 20.80 -17.32
C VAL A 466 -12.34 20.83 -18.45
N VAL A 467 -12.20 19.90 -19.40
CA VAL A 467 -13.03 19.85 -20.62
C VAL A 467 -13.67 18.48 -20.77
N VAL A 468 -14.97 18.45 -21.00
CA VAL A 468 -15.70 17.23 -21.38
C VAL A 468 -16.20 17.37 -22.81
N LEU A 469 -15.80 16.39 -23.65
CA LEU A 469 -16.26 16.29 -25.04
C LEU A 469 -17.13 15.04 -25.20
N ARG A 470 -18.06 15.12 -26.18
CA ARG A 470 -18.92 14.00 -26.60
C ARG A 470 -18.90 13.88 -28.12
N ARG A 471 -18.90 12.62 -28.59
CA ARG A 471 -19.12 12.25 -30.00
C ARG A 471 -20.50 11.68 -30.20
#